data_73f414e11f101ab0a87f54451482d532
#
_entry.id   73f414e11f101ab0a87f54451482d532
#
_cell.length_a   1.000
_cell.length_b   1.000
_cell.length_c   1.000
_cell.angle_alpha   90.00
_cell.angle_beta   90.00
_cell.angle_gamma   90.00
#
_symmetry.space_group_name_H-M   'P 1'
#
loop_
_entity.id
_entity.type
_entity.pdbx_description
1 polymer ?
#
loop_
_entity_poly.entity_id
_entity_poly.type
_entity_poly.pdbx_seq_one_letter_code
_entity_poly.pdbx_strand_id
1 'polypeptide(L)'
;MLFRSFNYNGGSLDVVGEMLTHPLALFGLSDAGAHVGTICDASATTFLLSHWCRDRTADRLPIERGVEMLTRRNARHLGLHDRGMIDVGLRADLNLIDLAQLSPGRVELVNDFPANGKRLLQKARGYLGTWVAGVAVARDGVVTAARPGKLVRLQ
;
A
#
# COMPACT_ATOMS: atom_id res chain seq x y z
N MET A 1 22.88 -1.47 10.77
CA MET A 1 22.66 -2.91 10.58
C MET A 1 21.19 -3.07 10.27
N LEU A 2 20.87 -3.48 9.04
CA LEU A 2 19.48 -3.73 8.66
C LEU A 2 19.18 -5.19 8.99
N PHE A 3 18.26 -5.42 9.90
CA PHE A 3 17.73 -6.77 10.13
C PHE A 3 16.86 -7.16 8.95
N ARG A 4 17.25 -8.19 8.22
CA ARG A 4 16.33 -8.84 7.29
C ARG A 4 15.38 -9.68 8.12
N SER A 5 14.09 -9.38 8.04
CA SER A 5 13.09 -10.31 8.50
C SER A 5 13.25 -11.61 7.70
N PHE A 6 13.58 -12.69 8.38
CA PHE A 6 13.66 -13.98 7.73
C PHE A 6 12.26 -14.38 7.30
N ASN A 7 12.18 -14.71 6.05
CA ASN A 7 10.96 -15.15 5.44
C ASN A 7 10.66 -16.60 5.85
N TYR A 8 9.41 -16.96 5.71
CA TYR A 8 8.96 -18.34 5.92
C TYR A 8 9.65 -19.29 4.90
N ASN A 9 9.67 -20.58 5.22
CA ASN A 9 10.03 -21.64 4.27
C ASN A 9 11.37 -21.43 3.56
N GLY A 10 12.45 -21.18 4.31
CA GLY A 10 13.81 -21.12 3.76
C GLY A 10 14.07 -19.97 2.78
N GLY A 11 13.26 -18.90 2.83
CA GLY A 11 13.40 -17.73 1.95
C GLY A 11 12.46 -17.71 0.74
N SER A 12 11.61 -18.73 0.56
CA SER A 12 10.56 -18.73 -0.44
C SER A 12 9.36 -17.91 0.02
N LEU A 13 8.71 -17.18 -0.91
CA LEU A 13 7.46 -16.48 -0.69
C LEU A 13 6.21 -17.33 -1.03
N ASP A 14 6.36 -18.60 -1.36
CA ASP A 14 5.26 -19.43 -1.85
C ASP A 14 4.16 -19.59 -0.79
N VAL A 15 4.53 -19.85 0.45
CA VAL A 15 3.57 -19.91 1.58
C VAL A 15 2.85 -18.58 1.78
N VAL A 16 3.53 -17.45 1.55
CA VAL A 16 2.89 -16.13 1.59
C VAL A 16 1.87 -15.99 0.46
N GLY A 17 2.17 -16.54 -0.73
CA GLY A 17 1.23 -16.62 -1.86
C GLY A 17 -0.03 -17.42 -1.51
N GLU A 18 0.11 -18.57 -0.87
CA GLU A 18 -1.02 -19.36 -0.39
C GLU A 18 -1.88 -18.57 0.61
N MET A 19 -1.25 -17.89 1.57
CA MET A 19 -1.97 -17.05 2.52
C MET A 19 -2.69 -15.88 1.84
N LEU A 20 -2.07 -15.20 0.88
CA LEU A 20 -2.66 -14.10 0.14
C LEU A 20 -3.89 -14.53 -0.66
N THR A 21 -3.87 -15.74 -1.22
CA THR A 21 -4.97 -16.27 -2.04
C THR A 21 -6.07 -16.92 -1.24
N HIS A 22 -5.86 -17.15 0.05
CA HIS A 22 -6.85 -17.80 0.91
C HIS A 22 -8.17 -16.99 0.97
N PRO A 23 -9.34 -17.63 0.85
CA PRO A 23 -10.62 -16.94 0.75
C PRO A 23 -10.98 -16.09 1.98
N LEU A 24 -10.48 -16.44 3.14
CA LEU A 24 -10.73 -15.70 4.40
C LEU A 24 -9.64 -14.66 4.72
N ALA A 25 -8.55 -14.59 3.94
CA ALA A 25 -7.48 -13.61 4.20
C ALA A 25 -7.87 -12.23 3.67
N LEU A 26 -7.56 -11.20 4.42
CA LEU A 26 -7.60 -9.81 3.99
C LEU A 26 -6.17 -9.28 3.92
N PHE A 27 -5.87 -8.49 2.90
CA PHE A 27 -4.59 -7.82 2.81
C PHE A 27 -4.64 -6.52 3.63
N GLY A 28 -3.72 -6.40 4.57
CA GLY A 28 -3.65 -5.19 5.40
C GLY A 28 -2.50 -5.26 6.37
N LEU A 29 -2.37 -4.21 7.18
CA LEU A 29 -1.34 -3.98 8.18
C LEU A 29 0.08 -4.10 7.65
N SER A 30 0.82 -3.03 7.77
CA SER A 30 2.22 -2.98 7.32
C SER A 30 3.20 -2.79 8.48
N ASP A 31 2.69 -2.75 9.70
CA ASP A 31 3.49 -2.45 10.91
C ASP A 31 4.38 -1.20 10.75
N ALA A 32 3.98 -0.28 9.89
CA ALA A 32 4.62 0.99 9.67
C ALA A 32 3.99 2.07 10.54
N GLY A 33 4.77 3.00 11.05
CA GLY A 33 4.25 4.08 11.89
C GLY A 33 5.31 5.11 12.26
N ALA A 34 4.92 6.09 13.10
CA ALA A 34 5.76 7.24 13.44
C ALA A 34 7.04 6.86 14.19
N HIS A 35 7.05 5.76 14.93
CA HIS A 35 8.20 5.30 15.72
C HIS A 35 9.01 4.18 15.06
N VAL A 36 8.98 4.10 13.74
CA VAL A 36 9.61 3.01 13.00
C VAL A 36 11.13 3.23 12.94
N GLY A 37 11.84 2.64 13.88
CA GLY A 37 13.31 2.59 13.86
C GLY A 37 13.87 1.26 13.33
N THR A 38 13.05 0.22 13.23
CA THR A 38 13.47 -1.13 12.83
C THR A 38 12.61 -1.75 11.73
N ILE A 39 11.35 -1.36 11.63
CA ILE A 39 10.37 -1.90 10.67
C ILE A 39 9.92 -0.78 9.72
N CYS A 40 9.93 -1.03 8.44
CA CYS A 40 9.53 -0.08 7.41
C CYS A 40 8.74 -0.77 6.29
N ASP A 41 7.61 -1.38 6.65
CA ASP A 41 6.80 -2.17 5.72
C ASP A 41 5.62 -1.37 5.11
N ALA A 42 5.66 -0.03 5.19
CA ALA A 42 4.67 0.84 4.54
C ALA A 42 4.52 0.58 3.03
N SER A 43 5.54 0.00 2.42
CA SER A 43 5.56 -0.38 1.00
C SER A 43 4.82 -1.69 0.67
N ALA A 44 4.21 -2.36 1.65
CA ALA A 44 3.53 -3.64 1.44
C ALA A 44 2.49 -3.59 0.31
N THR A 45 1.72 -2.49 0.21
CA THR A 45 0.74 -2.29 -0.87
C THR A 45 1.39 -2.16 -2.24
N THR A 46 2.49 -1.41 -2.33
CA THR A 46 3.30 -1.29 -3.55
C THR A 46 3.92 -2.63 -3.94
N PHE A 47 4.43 -3.37 -2.97
CA PHE A 47 5.02 -4.69 -3.18
C PHE A 47 3.99 -5.71 -3.66
N LEU A 48 2.75 -5.67 -3.17
CA LEU A 48 1.67 -6.51 -3.67
C LEU A 48 1.48 -6.31 -5.17
N LEU A 49 1.36 -5.06 -5.62
CA LEU A 49 1.11 -4.78 -7.04
C LEU A 49 2.36 -5.02 -7.92
N SER A 50 3.55 -4.62 -7.44
CA SER A 50 4.77 -4.77 -8.23
C SER A 50 5.27 -6.22 -8.26
N HIS A 51 5.49 -6.84 -7.12
CA HIS A 51 6.03 -8.19 -7.04
C HIS A 51 4.98 -9.25 -7.40
N TRP A 52 3.85 -9.28 -6.67
CA TRP A 52 2.88 -10.36 -6.82
C TRP A 52 2.06 -10.27 -8.10
N CYS A 53 1.79 -9.06 -8.61
CA CYS A 53 0.96 -8.88 -9.81
C CYS A 53 1.77 -8.62 -11.09
N ARG A 54 3.06 -8.24 -11.00
CA ARG A 54 3.88 -7.93 -12.18
C ARG A 54 5.12 -8.80 -12.30
N ASP A 55 5.99 -8.80 -11.29
CA ASP A 55 7.37 -9.29 -11.43
C ASP A 55 7.51 -10.81 -11.18
N ARG A 56 6.60 -11.40 -10.45
CA ARG A 56 6.64 -12.82 -10.14
C ARG A 56 6.44 -13.67 -11.40
N THR A 57 7.30 -14.64 -11.61
CA THR A 57 7.27 -15.51 -12.80
C THR A 57 6.33 -16.70 -12.66
N ALA A 58 6.17 -17.24 -11.44
CA ALA A 58 5.26 -18.32 -11.13
C ALA A 58 4.15 -17.84 -10.18
N ASP A 59 2.94 -18.37 -10.33
CA ASP A 59 1.78 -18.08 -9.48
C ASP A 59 1.50 -16.57 -9.31
N ARG A 60 1.69 -15.83 -10.41
CA ARG A 60 1.46 -14.40 -10.46
C ARG A 60 -0.03 -14.10 -10.32
N LEU A 61 -0.38 -13.19 -9.42
CA LEU A 61 -1.75 -12.72 -9.27
C LEU A 61 -2.15 -11.82 -10.45
N PRO A 62 -3.38 -11.96 -10.98
CA PRO A 62 -3.94 -10.94 -11.87
C PRO A 62 -3.94 -9.57 -11.19
N ILE A 63 -3.67 -8.50 -11.95
CA ILE A 63 -3.64 -7.13 -11.39
C ILE A 63 -4.98 -6.74 -10.78
N GLU A 64 -6.07 -7.15 -11.39
CA GLU A 64 -7.43 -6.91 -10.90
C GLU A 64 -7.62 -7.52 -9.51
N ARG A 65 -7.05 -8.69 -9.27
CA ARG A 65 -7.10 -9.34 -7.96
C ARG A 65 -6.30 -8.57 -6.91
N GLY A 66 -5.10 -8.12 -7.27
CA GLY A 66 -4.27 -7.28 -6.39
C GLY A 66 -4.98 -5.97 -6.02
N VAL A 67 -5.60 -5.31 -7.00
CA VAL A 67 -6.38 -4.09 -6.77
C VAL A 67 -7.61 -4.37 -5.90
N GLU A 68 -8.36 -5.44 -6.17
CA GLU A 68 -9.50 -5.84 -5.35
C GLU A 68 -9.13 -6.05 -3.88
N MET A 69 -8.00 -6.73 -3.62
CA MET A 69 -7.50 -6.99 -2.28
C MET A 69 -7.17 -5.70 -1.51
N LEU A 70 -6.68 -4.68 -2.20
CA LEU A 70 -6.36 -3.37 -1.60
C LEU A 70 -7.57 -2.43 -1.46
N THR A 71 -8.66 -2.71 -2.13
CA THR A 71 -9.79 -1.78 -2.27
C THR A 71 -11.11 -2.41 -1.84
N ARG A 72 -11.85 -2.98 -2.80
CA ARG A 72 -13.23 -3.47 -2.61
C ARG A 72 -13.37 -4.52 -1.51
N ARG A 73 -12.43 -5.45 -1.44
CA ARG A 73 -12.49 -6.53 -0.45
C ARG A 73 -12.40 -6.00 0.97
N ASN A 74 -11.45 -5.10 1.22
CA ASN A 74 -11.27 -4.45 2.51
C ASN A 74 -12.44 -3.51 2.84
N ALA A 75 -12.90 -2.72 1.86
CA ALA A 75 -14.05 -1.82 2.04
C ALA A 75 -15.30 -2.60 2.45
N ARG A 76 -15.61 -3.70 1.76
CA ARG A 76 -16.75 -4.57 2.10
C ARG A 76 -16.65 -5.16 3.49
N HIS A 77 -15.48 -5.66 3.87
CA HIS A 77 -15.26 -6.23 5.19
C HIS A 77 -15.50 -5.21 6.31
N LEU A 78 -15.14 -3.96 6.06
CA LEU A 78 -15.34 -2.85 6.99
C LEU A 78 -16.73 -2.20 6.89
N GLY A 79 -17.63 -2.69 6.03
CA GLY A 79 -18.95 -2.10 5.83
C GLY A 79 -18.92 -0.74 5.12
N LEU A 80 -17.85 -0.41 4.40
CA LEU A 80 -17.72 0.84 3.64
C LEU A 80 -18.28 0.66 2.23
N HIS A 81 -19.54 1.02 2.03
CA HIS A 81 -20.27 0.78 0.77
C HIS A 81 -20.09 1.89 -0.26
N ASP A 82 -19.55 3.04 0.14
CA ASP A 82 -19.37 4.25 -0.68
C ASP A 82 -18.05 4.27 -1.46
N ARG A 83 -17.19 3.25 -1.32
CA ARG A 83 -15.82 3.23 -1.87
C ARG A 83 -15.33 1.82 -2.20
N GLY A 84 -14.10 1.72 -2.74
CA GLY A 84 -13.46 0.45 -3.10
C GLY A 84 -13.74 -0.01 -4.52
N MET A 85 -14.49 0.77 -5.28
CA MET A 85 -14.78 0.59 -6.71
C MET A 85 -14.80 1.94 -7.41
N ILE A 86 -14.66 1.93 -8.72
CA ILE A 86 -14.92 3.10 -9.58
C ILE A 86 -16.31 2.92 -10.17
N ASP A 87 -17.26 3.72 -9.70
CA ASP A 87 -18.62 3.74 -10.20
C ASP A 87 -19.26 5.11 -9.93
N VAL A 88 -20.34 5.39 -10.66
CA VAL A 88 -21.09 6.64 -10.49
C VAL A 88 -21.74 6.68 -9.11
N GLY A 89 -21.57 7.80 -8.43
CA GLY A 89 -22.10 8.01 -7.06
C GLY A 89 -21.19 7.53 -5.95
N LEU A 90 -20.11 6.80 -6.24
CA LEU A 90 -19.14 6.40 -5.25
C LEU A 90 -18.08 7.48 -5.00
N ARG A 91 -17.47 7.39 -3.85
CA ARG A 91 -16.42 8.33 -3.43
C ARG A 91 -15.17 8.20 -4.29
N ALA A 92 -14.71 9.29 -4.83
CA ALA A 92 -13.53 9.35 -5.69
C ALA A 92 -12.22 9.39 -4.86
N ASP A 93 -11.91 8.28 -4.17
CA ASP A 93 -10.62 8.03 -3.53
C ASP A 93 -9.79 7.18 -4.53
N LEU A 94 -8.89 7.82 -5.28
CA LEU A 94 -8.27 7.25 -6.48
C LEU A 94 -6.75 7.35 -6.44
N ASN A 95 -6.07 6.36 -7.02
CA ASN A 95 -4.66 6.41 -7.36
C ASN A 95 -4.48 6.22 -8.87
N LEU A 96 -3.69 7.08 -9.49
CA LEU A 96 -3.18 6.89 -10.84
C LEU A 96 -1.78 6.30 -10.75
N ILE A 97 -1.59 5.11 -11.30
CA ILE A 97 -0.37 4.32 -11.13
C ILE A 97 0.18 3.93 -12.50
N ASP A 98 1.45 4.22 -12.74
CA ASP A 98 2.23 3.61 -13.79
C ASP A 98 2.75 2.26 -13.28
N LEU A 99 2.06 1.18 -13.65
CA LEU A 99 2.40 -0.17 -13.19
C LEU A 99 3.79 -0.61 -13.64
N ALA A 100 4.26 -0.15 -14.81
CA ALA A 100 5.59 -0.51 -15.31
C ALA A 100 6.71 0.07 -14.45
N GLN A 101 6.52 1.28 -13.92
CA GLN A 101 7.47 1.96 -13.06
C GLN A 101 7.22 1.72 -11.56
N LEU A 102 6.11 1.07 -11.20
CA LEU A 102 5.73 0.88 -9.80
C LEU A 102 6.77 0.02 -9.06
N SER A 103 7.39 0.61 -8.05
CA SER A 103 8.37 -0.10 -7.22
C SER A 103 8.52 0.56 -5.85
N PRO A 104 8.77 -0.23 -4.78
CA PRO A 104 9.23 0.33 -3.52
C PRO A 104 10.65 0.89 -3.70
N GLY A 105 10.90 2.05 -3.11
CA GLY A 105 12.23 2.67 -3.09
C GLY A 105 13.16 2.00 -2.09
N ARG A 106 14.32 2.58 -1.91
CA ARG A 106 15.25 2.18 -0.85
C ARG A 106 14.75 2.68 0.50
N VAL A 107 15.03 1.91 1.53
CA VAL A 107 14.81 2.34 2.92
C VAL A 107 15.93 3.31 3.28
N GLU A 108 15.56 4.48 3.79
CA GLU A 108 16.46 5.55 4.21
C GLU A 108 16.26 5.84 5.70
N LEU A 109 17.34 6.11 6.41
CA LEU A 109 17.28 6.63 7.77
C LEU A 109 17.26 8.15 7.68
N VAL A 110 16.20 8.78 8.15
CA VAL A 110 16.02 10.23 8.15
C VAL A 110 15.90 10.77 9.58
N ASN A 111 16.32 12.02 9.78
CA ASN A 111 16.26 12.70 11.07
C ASN A 111 15.33 13.90 10.94
N ASP A 112 14.02 13.64 10.82
CA ASP A 112 13.01 14.66 10.56
C ASP A 112 11.97 14.80 11.69
N PHE A 113 12.21 14.15 12.81
CA PHE A 113 11.42 14.34 14.01
C PHE A 113 11.96 15.45 14.92
N PRO A 114 11.13 16.02 15.82
CA PRO A 114 11.58 16.93 16.87
C PRO A 114 12.78 16.37 17.64
N ALA A 115 13.66 17.24 18.10
CA ALA A 115 14.92 16.87 18.78
C ALA A 115 15.84 15.96 17.94
N ASN A 116 15.81 16.11 16.61
CA ASN A 116 16.60 15.30 15.67
C ASN A 116 16.32 13.79 15.76
N GLY A 117 15.08 13.44 16.12
CA GLY A 117 14.64 12.04 16.21
C GLY A 117 14.71 11.34 14.86
N LYS A 118 15.10 10.07 14.89
CA LYS A 118 15.33 9.24 13.69
C LYS A 118 14.15 8.36 13.37
N ARG A 119 13.91 8.15 12.06
CA ARG A 119 12.99 7.11 11.57
C ARG A 119 13.47 6.52 10.26
N LEU A 120 12.95 5.33 9.95
CA LEU A 120 13.05 4.76 8.62
C LEU A 120 11.96 5.34 7.72
N LEU A 121 12.34 5.70 6.51
CA LEU A 121 11.44 6.18 5.47
C LEU A 121 11.66 5.34 4.20
N GLN A 122 10.58 4.97 3.55
CA GLN A 122 10.64 4.32 2.25
C GLN A 122 9.65 4.98 1.29
N LYS A 123 10.15 5.60 0.24
CA LYS A 123 9.34 6.16 -0.83
C LYS A 123 9.01 5.08 -1.86
N ALA A 124 7.97 5.30 -2.65
CA ALA A 124 7.64 4.45 -3.80
C ALA A 124 7.72 5.27 -5.10
N ARG A 125 7.92 4.59 -6.22
CA ARG A 125 7.86 5.14 -7.57
C ARG A 125 6.61 4.63 -8.28
N GLY A 126 6.20 5.32 -9.34
CA GLY A 126 5.08 4.90 -10.19
C GLY A 126 3.72 5.43 -9.73
N TYR A 127 3.63 6.23 -8.66
CA TYR A 127 2.41 6.94 -8.28
C TYR A 127 2.39 8.31 -8.95
N LEU A 128 1.56 8.48 -9.97
CA LEU A 128 1.43 9.72 -10.74
C LEU A 128 0.45 10.70 -10.08
N GLY A 129 -0.53 10.18 -9.35
CA GLY A 129 -1.47 11.03 -8.63
C GLY A 129 -2.30 10.27 -7.62
N THR A 130 -2.69 10.96 -6.54
CA THR A 130 -3.61 10.45 -5.51
C THR A 130 -4.68 11.49 -5.23
N TRP A 131 -5.93 11.07 -5.22
CA TRP A 131 -7.09 11.89 -4.91
C TRP A 131 -7.87 11.30 -3.74
N VAL A 132 -8.38 12.19 -2.91
CA VAL A 132 -9.30 11.85 -1.82
C VAL A 132 -10.56 12.69 -2.00
N ALA A 133 -11.71 12.05 -2.14
CA ALA A 133 -12.98 12.70 -2.46
C ALA A 133 -12.88 13.61 -3.71
N GLY A 134 -12.14 13.20 -4.73
CA GLY A 134 -11.94 13.95 -5.96
C GLY A 134 -10.92 15.09 -5.88
N VAL A 135 -10.35 15.37 -4.70
CA VAL A 135 -9.35 16.42 -4.50
C VAL A 135 -7.94 15.83 -4.52
N ALA A 136 -7.06 16.35 -5.37
CA ALA A 136 -5.69 15.86 -5.47
C ALA A 136 -4.90 16.14 -4.18
N VAL A 137 -4.41 15.10 -3.53
CA VAL A 137 -3.59 15.17 -2.30
C VAL A 137 -2.11 14.88 -2.56
N ALA A 138 -1.78 14.24 -3.69
CA ALA A 138 -0.41 14.08 -4.17
C ALA A 138 -0.37 14.06 -5.70
N ARG A 139 0.76 14.53 -6.27
CA ARG A 139 1.09 14.46 -7.70
C ARG A 139 2.57 14.12 -7.83
N ASP A 140 2.89 13.14 -8.66
CA ASP A 140 4.28 12.68 -8.92
C ASP A 140 5.09 12.44 -7.63
N GLY A 141 4.44 11.85 -6.63
CA GLY A 141 5.06 11.58 -5.33
C GLY A 141 5.20 12.78 -4.39
N VAL A 142 4.73 13.97 -4.81
CA VAL A 142 4.77 15.20 -3.98
C VAL A 142 3.39 15.46 -3.38
N VAL A 143 3.34 15.59 -2.05
CA VAL A 143 2.10 15.87 -1.31
C VAL A 143 1.69 17.33 -1.52
N THR A 144 0.40 17.57 -1.80
CA THR A 144 -0.20 18.90 -1.91
C THR A 144 -0.55 19.49 -0.54
N ALA A 145 -0.97 20.76 -0.52
CA ALA A 145 -1.50 21.41 0.69
C ALA A 145 -2.94 20.97 1.03
N ALA A 146 -3.63 20.29 0.11
CA ALA A 146 -5.04 19.90 0.32
C ALA A 146 -5.20 18.85 1.44
N ARG A 147 -6.26 18.98 2.23
CA ARG A 147 -6.58 18.09 3.34
C ARG A 147 -8.08 17.74 3.33
N PRO A 148 -8.58 17.04 2.26
CA PRO A 148 -10.01 16.72 2.11
C PRO A 148 -10.46 15.52 2.96
N GLY A 149 -9.54 14.86 3.65
CA GLY A 149 -9.85 13.70 4.49
C GLY A 149 -10.82 14.04 5.61
N LYS A 150 -11.72 13.10 5.92
CA LYS A 150 -12.67 13.21 7.04
C LYS A 150 -12.62 11.92 7.85
N LEU A 151 -13.03 12.01 9.12
CA LEU A 151 -13.22 10.82 9.95
C LEU A 151 -14.27 9.92 9.30
N VAL A 152 -13.90 8.66 9.06
CA VAL A 152 -14.83 7.65 8.57
C VAL A 152 -15.55 7.04 9.75
N ARG A 153 -16.89 7.06 9.70
CA ARG A 153 -17.74 6.37 10.68
C ARG A 153 -18.53 5.31 9.94
N LEU A 154 -18.61 4.13 10.53
CA LEU A 154 -19.53 3.09 10.05
C LEU A 154 -20.96 3.58 10.35
N GLN A 155 -21.84 3.39 9.37
CA GLN A 155 -23.26 3.68 9.49
C GLN A 155 -24.02 2.40 9.84
#